data_1091c3867b9c6ec616dc05da6b2ed04e
#
_entry.id   1091c3867b9c6ec616dc05da6b2ed04e
#
_cell.length_a   1.000
_cell.length_b   1.000
_cell.length_c   1.000
_cell.angle_alpha   90.00
_cell.angle_beta   90.00
_cell.angle_gamma   90.00
#
_symmetry.space_group_name_H-M   'P 1'
#
loop_
_entity.id
_entity.type
_entity.pdbx_description
1 polymer ?
#
loop_
_entity_poly.entity_id
_entity_poly.type
_entity_poly.pdbx_seq_one_letter_code
_entity_poly.pdbx_strand_id
1 'polypeptide(L)'
;MTHRFSRWPLVRRALSLAAASVALAACSDSTTEPPPPPQTSEITVDASAAPAYVKLGDPASTVTVTNPSTSAEWDLSFFATSVSVNGGAAGPGGVTAYCLCANANATVSELQAMTPANQLAAFDAVTSGSVPAASSFIADALNPAIHGWVTGTGSSAAAVPTKSWIVRRSAGSVILGKFRVTAVSGATATSAGNVTVEYSIQPSSGAAFGAVQTRTLNVAAGPVYLDLAAGPVSATSAWDLQLSGYDIKVNGGVSGTGGVSALLDDSTPFASITAAYASTAPSVAYRSDSFGGVFATSPWYRYNITGTDNQIWPNFNVYLVRRGDTVFKVQITGYYNTAGVPRQITIRSSRVS
;
A
#
# COMPACT_ATOMS: atom_id res chain seq x y z
N MET A 1 -76.15 -24.37 -40.07
CA MET A 1 -75.80 -25.38 -41.11
C MET A 1 -74.73 -26.25 -40.43
N THR A 2 -75.15 -27.37 -39.82
CA THR A 2 -75.23 -28.74 -40.40
C THR A 2 -73.87 -29.20 -40.92
N HIS A 3 -73.23 -30.22 -40.46
CA HIS A 3 -73.50 -31.63 -40.17
C HIS A 3 -72.22 -32.18 -39.47
N ARG A 4 -72.32 -32.93 -38.38
CA ARG A 4 -72.73 -34.32 -38.15
C ARG A 4 -71.80 -35.41 -38.67
N PHE A 5 -71.47 -36.29 -37.68
CA PHE A 5 -71.21 -37.72 -37.66
C PHE A 5 -69.81 -38.23 -38.04
N SER A 6 -69.27 -39.28 -37.44
CA SER A 6 -69.77 -40.53 -36.89
C SER A 6 -68.64 -41.27 -36.11
N ARG A 7 -68.90 -41.78 -35.12
CA ARG A 7 -68.81 -42.97 -34.27
C ARG A 7 -68.14 -44.24 -34.82
N TRP A 8 -67.34 -44.85 -33.90
CA TRP A 8 -67.31 -46.27 -33.43
C TRP A 8 -66.32 -47.25 -34.11
N PRO A 9 -66.03 -48.46 -33.41
CA PRO A 9 -65.66 -48.74 -32.00
C PRO A 9 -64.45 -49.71 -31.82
N LEU A 10 -64.08 -49.90 -30.55
CA LEU A 10 -63.58 -51.11 -29.84
C LEU A 10 -62.86 -52.24 -30.55
N VAL A 11 -61.72 -52.65 -30.02
CA VAL A 11 -61.43 -54.02 -29.53
C VAL A 11 -60.37 -54.04 -28.42
N ARG A 12 -60.74 -54.68 -27.32
CA ARG A 12 -59.89 -55.06 -26.19
C ARG A 12 -58.93 -56.16 -26.58
N ARG A 13 -57.69 -56.09 -26.12
CA ARG A 13 -56.92 -57.26 -25.65
C ARG A 13 -56.03 -56.91 -24.51
N ALA A 14 -56.30 -57.47 -23.36
CA ALA A 14 -55.46 -57.51 -22.20
C ALA A 14 -54.25 -58.46 -22.45
N LEU A 15 -53.06 -58.01 -22.15
CA LEU A 15 -51.95 -58.93 -21.94
C LEU A 15 -51.22 -58.46 -20.68
N SER A 16 -51.30 -59.24 -19.63
CA SER A 16 -50.56 -59.12 -18.38
C SER A 16 -49.12 -59.47 -18.64
N LEU A 17 -48.17 -58.58 -18.34
CA LEU A 17 -46.79 -58.91 -18.22
C LEU A 17 -46.26 -58.40 -16.85
N ALA A 18 -45.73 -59.36 -16.11
CA ALA A 18 -45.12 -59.14 -14.77
C ALA A 18 -43.95 -58.20 -14.83
N ALA A 19 -44.02 -57.16 -14.05
CA ALA A 19 -42.88 -56.25 -13.84
C ALA A 19 -41.95 -56.82 -12.79
N ALA A 20 -40.76 -57.27 -13.21
CA ALA A 20 -39.65 -57.55 -12.33
C ALA A 20 -39.01 -56.20 -11.92
N SER A 21 -39.18 -55.78 -10.68
CA SER A 21 -38.52 -54.60 -10.11
C SER A 21 -37.07 -54.94 -9.87
N VAL A 22 -36.15 -54.50 -10.74
CA VAL A 22 -34.75 -54.42 -10.48
C VAL A 22 -34.50 -53.09 -9.72
N ALA A 23 -34.29 -53.16 -8.43
CA ALA A 23 -33.78 -52.06 -7.64
C ALA A 23 -32.29 -51.84 -8.02
N LEU A 24 -32.02 -50.88 -8.92
CA LEU A 24 -30.69 -50.32 -9.06
C LEU A 24 -30.43 -49.46 -7.82
N ALA A 25 -29.62 -49.99 -6.91
CA ALA A 25 -28.95 -49.17 -5.90
C ALA A 25 -28.00 -48.21 -6.67
N ALA A 26 -28.46 -46.98 -6.90
CA ALA A 26 -27.58 -45.89 -7.32
C ALA A 26 -26.68 -45.58 -6.15
N CYS A 27 -25.45 -46.15 -6.13
CA CYS A 27 -24.34 -45.53 -5.42
C CYS A 27 -24.17 -44.14 -6.04
N SER A 28 -24.64 -43.13 -5.37
CA SER A 28 -24.26 -41.76 -5.63
C SER A 28 -22.81 -41.63 -5.13
N ASP A 29 -21.83 -42.03 -5.94
CA ASP A 29 -20.52 -41.47 -5.83
C ASP A 29 -20.67 -39.95 -6.03
N SER A 30 -20.70 -39.22 -4.94
CA SER A 30 -20.42 -37.79 -4.97
C SER A 30 -18.96 -37.67 -5.37
N THR A 31 -18.66 -37.83 -6.66
CA THR A 31 -17.42 -37.32 -7.22
C THR A 31 -17.49 -35.82 -7.02
N THR A 32 -16.87 -35.35 -5.93
CA THR A 32 -16.58 -33.94 -5.75
C THR A 32 -15.72 -33.56 -6.95
N GLU A 33 -16.35 -32.93 -7.94
CA GLU A 33 -15.62 -32.41 -9.09
C GLU A 33 -14.45 -31.59 -8.56
N PRO A 34 -13.20 -31.83 -9.00
CA PRO A 34 -12.06 -31.04 -8.56
C PRO A 34 -12.40 -29.57 -8.76
N PRO A 35 -12.10 -28.69 -7.79
CA PRO A 35 -12.36 -27.29 -7.97
C PRO A 35 -11.73 -26.83 -9.29
N PRO A 36 -12.43 -25.97 -10.06
CA PRO A 36 -11.91 -25.50 -11.34
C PRO A 36 -10.51 -24.88 -11.13
N PRO A 37 -9.61 -25.07 -12.09
CA PRO A 37 -8.27 -24.51 -11.99
C PRO A 37 -8.35 -22.99 -11.78
N PRO A 38 -7.47 -22.40 -10.96
CA PRO A 38 -7.45 -20.98 -10.72
C PRO A 38 -7.37 -20.19 -12.03
N GLN A 39 -8.27 -19.24 -12.22
CA GLN A 39 -8.28 -18.41 -13.41
C GLN A 39 -7.36 -17.22 -13.23
N THR A 40 -6.55 -16.92 -14.26
CA THR A 40 -5.81 -15.68 -14.33
C THR A 40 -6.76 -14.54 -14.67
N SER A 41 -6.84 -13.54 -13.80
CA SER A 41 -7.56 -12.30 -14.06
C SER A 41 -6.59 -11.18 -14.37
N GLU A 42 -6.99 -10.28 -15.27
CA GLU A 42 -6.27 -9.04 -15.55
C GLU A 42 -7.23 -7.86 -15.38
N ILE A 43 -6.85 -6.88 -14.58
CA ILE A 43 -7.62 -5.67 -14.35
C ILE A 43 -6.72 -4.44 -14.44
N THR A 44 -7.29 -3.32 -14.87
CA THR A 44 -6.62 -2.01 -14.88
C THR A 44 -7.33 -1.08 -13.91
N VAL A 45 -6.58 -0.38 -13.08
CA VAL A 45 -7.09 0.59 -12.11
C VAL A 45 -6.50 1.97 -12.39
N ASP A 46 -7.32 3.02 -12.22
CA ASP A 46 -6.86 4.40 -12.28
C ASP A 46 -6.34 4.83 -10.89
N ALA A 47 -5.04 4.98 -10.78
CA ALA A 47 -4.32 5.38 -9.55
C ALA A 47 -3.81 6.83 -9.64
N SER A 48 -4.46 7.70 -10.44
CA SER A 48 -3.97 9.05 -10.75
C SER A 48 -4.38 10.09 -9.72
N ALA A 49 -5.64 10.11 -9.33
CA ALA A 49 -6.23 11.16 -8.49
C ALA A 49 -6.41 10.74 -7.03
N ALA A 50 -6.68 9.46 -6.78
CA ALA A 50 -6.89 8.88 -5.46
C ALA A 50 -6.38 7.43 -5.44
N PRO A 51 -6.16 6.84 -4.26
CA PRO A 51 -5.85 5.41 -4.16
C PRO A 51 -6.97 4.55 -4.76
N ALA A 52 -6.60 3.61 -5.63
CA ALA A 52 -7.47 2.59 -6.17
C ALA A 52 -7.27 1.29 -5.38
N TYR A 53 -8.36 0.62 -5.04
CA TYR A 53 -8.33 -0.58 -4.20
C TYR A 53 -8.78 -1.81 -4.98
N VAL A 54 -8.10 -2.93 -4.72
CA VAL A 54 -8.35 -4.22 -5.35
C VAL A 54 -8.57 -5.29 -4.29
N LYS A 55 -9.62 -6.10 -4.48
CA LYS A 55 -9.84 -7.37 -3.78
C LYS A 55 -9.38 -8.50 -4.67
N LEU A 56 -8.42 -9.28 -4.19
CA LEU A 56 -7.95 -10.48 -4.90
C LEU A 56 -8.96 -11.61 -4.74
N GLY A 57 -9.23 -12.30 -5.84
CA GLY A 57 -10.19 -13.39 -5.94
C GLY A 57 -10.06 -14.08 -7.29
N ASP A 58 -11.00 -14.96 -7.60
CA ASP A 58 -11.11 -15.66 -8.87
C ASP A 58 -12.46 -15.30 -9.54
N PRO A 59 -12.57 -14.13 -10.22
CA PRO A 59 -11.56 -13.14 -10.58
C PRO A 59 -11.29 -12.09 -9.49
N ALA A 60 -10.18 -11.33 -9.63
CA ALA A 60 -9.93 -10.12 -8.87
C ALA A 60 -10.89 -8.99 -9.28
N SER A 61 -11.19 -8.07 -8.36
CA SER A 61 -12.12 -6.97 -8.61
C SER A 61 -11.64 -5.66 -7.96
N THR A 62 -12.06 -4.54 -8.54
CA THR A 62 -11.93 -3.23 -7.89
C THR A 62 -12.98 -3.07 -6.80
N VAL A 63 -12.63 -2.40 -5.72
CA VAL A 63 -13.54 -2.13 -4.59
C VAL A 63 -13.48 -0.65 -4.20
N THR A 64 -14.62 -0.12 -3.75
CA THR A 64 -14.68 1.23 -3.20
C THR A 64 -14.46 1.17 -1.70
N VAL A 65 -13.46 1.89 -1.21
CA VAL A 65 -13.07 1.91 0.21
C VAL A 65 -13.13 3.34 0.73
N THR A 66 -14.00 3.58 1.71
CA THR A 66 -14.15 4.91 2.31
C THR A 66 -13.08 5.16 3.38
N ASN A 67 -12.83 4.17 4.26
CA ASN A 67 -11.87 4.26 5.36
C ASN A 67 -10.87 3.09 5.27
N PRO A 68 -9.79 3.21 4.51
CA PRO A 68 -8.87 2.10 4.28
C PRO A 68 -8.18 1.60 5.55
N SER A 69 -7.92 2.47 6.52
CA SER A 69 -7.29 2.10 7.79
C SER A 69 -8.17 1.25 8.72
N THR A 70 -9.46 1.14 8.44
CA THR A 70 -10.41 0.35 9.25
C THR A 70 -11.16 -0.71 8.43
N SER A 71 -10.99 -0.73 7.10
CA SER A 71 -11.68 -1.65 6.21
C SER A 71 -10.84 -2.87 5.89
N ALA A 72 -11.40 -4.07 6.01
CA ALA A 72 -10.81 -5.33 5.56
C ALA A 72 -11.23 -5.73 4.12
N GLU A 73 -11.98 -4.88 3.42
CA GLU A 73 -12.60 -5.21 2.13
C GLU A 73 -11.66 -5.15 0.93
N TRP A 74 -10.42 -4.74 1.10
CA TRP A 74 -9.43 -4.66 0.04
C TRP A 74 -8.19 -5.52 0.38
N ASP A 75 -7.35 -5.82 -0.60
CA ASP A 75 -6.10 -6.54 -0.40
C ASP A 75 -4.89 -5.72 -0.86
N LEU A 76 -5.02 -5.04 -1.99
CA LEU A 76 -3.99 -4.15 -2.55
C LEU A 76 -4.57 -2.76 -2.77
N SER A 77 -3.75 -1.74 -2.54
CA SER A 77 -4.04 -0.37 -2.96
C SER A 77 -2.93 0.15 -3.86
N PHE A 78 -3.32 0.99 -4.83
CA PHE A 78 -2.43 1.60 -5.82
C PHE A 78 -2.63 3.10 -5.80
N PHE A 79 -1.53 3.86 -5.69
CA PHE A 79 -1.55 5.31 -5.86
C PHE A 79 -0.26 5.76 -6.53
N ALA A 80 -0.37 6.35 -7.72
CA ALA A 80 0.76 6.64 -8.58
C ALA A 80 1.63 5.37 -8.79
N THR A 81 2.84 5.32 -8.24
CA THR A 81 3.73 4.14 -8.28
C THR A 81 3.75 3.34 -6.98
N SER A 82 3.09 3.84 -5.94
CA SER A 82 3.04 3.19 -4.64
C SER A 82 2.03 2.06 -4.63
N VAL A 83 2.40 0.94 -4.03
CA VAL A 83 1.52 -0.21 -3.79
C VAL A 83 1.60 -0.56 -2.32
N SER A 84 0.44 -0.80 -1.71
CA SER A 84 0.33 -1.23 -0.32
C SER A 84 -0.54 -2.46 -0.20
N VAL A 85 -0.27 -3.27 0.84
CA VAL A 85 -1.11 -4.41 1.23
C VAL A 85 -1.99 -4.04 2.41
N ASN A 86 -3.22 -4.59 2.48
CA ASN A 86 -4.13 -4.37 3.62
C ASN A 86 -3.66 -5.16 4.85
N GLY A 87 -2.55 -4.73 5.43
CA GLY A 87 -1.97 -5.37 6.61
C GLY A 87 -0.97 -4.46 7.31
N GLY A 88 -0.74 -4.72 8.59
CA GLY A 88 0.14 -3.90 9.41
C GLY A 88 -0.36 -2.48 9.58
N ALA A 89 0.46 -1.49 9.23
CA ALA A 89 0.10 -0.08 9.36
C ALA A 89 -0.89 0.42 8.28
N ALA A 90 -0.99 -0.28 7.14
CA ALA A 90 -1.84 0.16 6.03
C ALA A 90 -3.30 -0.22 6.18
N GLY A 91 -3.62 -1.27 6.99
CA GLY A 91 -5.01 -1.65 7.23
C GLY A 91 -5.16 -2.95 8.02
N PRO A 92 -6.40 -3.27 8.44
CA PRO A 92 -6.69 -4.38 9.36
C PRO A 92 -6.89 -5.75 8.66
N GLY A 93 -6.78 -5.84 7.34
CA GLY A 93 -7.12 -7.05 6.56
C GLY A 93 -6.18 -8.23 6.76
N GLY A 94 -5.08 -8.08 7.52
CA GLY A 94 -4.11 -9.14 7.77
C GLY A 94 -3.37 -9.62 6.51
N VAL A 95 -3.39 -8.83 5.45
CA VAL A 95 -2.73 -9.16 4.19
C VAL A 95 -1.23 -8.93 4.30
N THR A 96 -0.46 -9.86 3.79
CA THR A 96 1.00 -9.79 3.74
C THR A 96 1.50 -10.13 2.33
N ALA A 97 2.72 -9.74 2.01
CA ALA A 97 3.28 -10.02 0.70
C ALA A 97 4.74 -10.52 0.77
N TYR A 98 5.14 -11.19 -0.30
CA TYR A 98 6.50 -11.62 -0.56
C TYR A 98 6.82 -11.43 -2.04
N CYS A 99 8.04 -11.02 -2.38
CA CYS A 99 8.49 -10.91 -3.76
C CYS A 99 9.33 -12.13 -4.15
N LEU A 100 8.96 -12.80 -5.23
CA LEU A 100 9.86 -13.81 -5.85
C LEU A 100 11.04 -13.13 -6.56
N CYS A 101 10.87 -11.93 -7.01
CA CYS A 101 11.89 -10.99 -7.50
C CYS A 101 12.86 -11.54 -8.55
N ALA A 102 12.38 -12.42 -9.44
CA ALA A 102 13.21 -13.06 -10.47
C ALA A 102 13.89 -12.04 -11.40
N ASN A 103 13.26 -10.91 -11.64
CA ASN A 103 13.74 -9.86 -12.54
C ASN A 103 14.39 -8.65 -11.81
N ALA A 104 14.74 -8.80 -10.52
CA ALA A 104 15.30 -7.68 -9.73
C ALA A 104 16.58 -7.12 -10.33
N ASN A 105 17.41 -7.97 -10.94
CA ASN A 105 18.69 -7.61 -11.53
C ASN A 105 18.66 -7.55 -13.07
N ALA A 106 17.47 -7.50 -13.70
CA ALA A 106 17.36 -7.41 -15.13
C ALA A 106 18.10 -6.19 -15.69
N THR A 107 18.84 -6.36 -16.77
CA THR A 107 19.53 -5.28 -17.47
C THR A 107 18.55 -4.34 -18.16
N VAL A 108 19.02 -3.18 -18.61
CA VAL A 108 18.18 -2.24 -19.36
C VAL A 108 17.58 -2.88 -20.61
N SER A 109 18.41 -3.63 -21.37
CA SER A 109 17.96 -4.29 -22.61
C SER A 109 16.93 -5.41 -22.32
N GLU A 110 17.09 -6.15 -21.24
CA GLU A 110 16.11 -7.16 -20.83
C GLU A 110 14.78 -6.50 -20.43
N LEU A 111 14.80 -5.43 -19.63
CA LEU A 111 13.58 -4.70 -19.26
C LEU A 111 12.84 -4.14 -20.49
N GLN A 112 13.57 -3.57 -21.45
CA GLN A 112 12.99 -3.06 -22.68
C GLN A 112 12.36 -4.15 -23.57
N ALA A 113 12.86 -5.39 -23.46
CA ALA A 113 12.35 -6.54 -24.19
C ALA A 113 11.15 -7.22 -23.48
N MET A 114 10.90 -6.92 -22.20
CA MET A 114 9.79 -7.50 -21.44
C MET A 114 8.44 -6.96 -21.90
N THR A 115 7.48 -7.85 -22.05
CA THR A 115 6.09 -7.54 -22.40
C THR A 115 5.15 -8.39 -21.54
N PRO A 116 3.88 -7.99 -21.35
CA PRO A 116 2.91 -8.82 -20.66
C PRO A 116 2.81 -10.24 -21.25
N ALA A 117 2.95 -10.37 -22.57
CA ALA A 117 2.85 -11.64 -23.26
C ALA A 117 4.04 -12.56 -22.99
N ASN A 118 5.29 -12.08 -23.13
CA ASN A 118 6.47 -12.92 -22.93
C ASN A 118 6.79 -13.22 -21.45
N GLN A 119 6.18 -12.48 -20.52
CA GLN A 119 6.30 -12.72 -19.07
C GLN A 119 5.15 -13.58 -18.50
N LEU A 120 4.21 -14.02 -19.32
CA LEU A 120 3.09 -14.86 -18.89
C LEU A 120 3.58 -16.23 -18.41
N ALA A 121 4.49 -16.88 -19.13
CA ALA A 121 5.02 -18.18 -18.77
C ALA A 121 5.72 -18.19 -17.39
N ALA A 122 6.46 -17.12 -17.06
CA ALA A 122 7.08 -16.95 -15.75
C ALA A 122 6.04 -16.77 -14.63
N PHE A 123 4.94 -16.07 -14.91
CA PHE A 123 3.82 -15.93 -13.99
C PHE A 123 3.12 -17.28 -13.78
N ASP A 124 2.83 -18.02 -14.86
CA ASP A 124 2.13 -19.31 -14.79
C ASP A 124 2.94 -20.39 -14.07
N ALA A 125 4.28 -20.36 -14.20
CA ALA A 125 5.19 -21.28 -13.52
C ALA A 125 5.16 -21.17 -11.97
N VAL A 126 4.58 -20.12 -11.41
CA VAL A 126 4.45 -19.97 -9.96
C VAL A 126 3.29 -20.82 -9.44
N THR A 127 3.63 -21.82 -8.64
CA THR A 127 2.72 -22.82 -8.04
C THR A 127 2.85 -22.85 -6.53
N SER A 128 2.12 -23.73 -5.84
CA SER A 128 2.22 -23.93 -4.39
C SER A 128 3.67 -24.27 -3.94
N GLY A 129 4.43 -24.94 -4.78
CA GLY A 129 5.86 -25.20 -4.53
C GLY A 129 6.75 -23.95 -4.52
N SER A 130 6.27 -22.85 -5.06
CA SER A 130 6.96 -21.55 -5.06
C SER A 130 6.68 -20.72 -3.80
N VAL A 131 5.74 -21.13 -2.95
CA VAL A 131 5.30 -20.37 -1.77
C VAL A 131 6.29 -20.60 -0.62
N PRO A 132 6.97 -19.57 -0.11
CA PRO A 132 7.88 -19.70 1.02
C PRO A 132 7.12 -19.88 2.34
N ALA A 133 7.86 -20.11 3.41
CA ALA A 133 7.29 -20.15 4.76
C ALA A 133 6.51 -18.86 5.09
N ALA A 134 5.46 -18.99 5.90
CA ALA A 134 4.59 -17.86 6.28
C ALA A 134 5.36 -16.68 6.90
N SER A 135 6.44 -16.96 7.62
CA SER A 135 7.31 -15.94 8.24
C SER A 135 8.09 -15.08 7.24
N SER A 136 8.15 -15.48 5.96
CA SER A 136 8.78 -14.68 4.92
C SER A 136 7.87 -13.59 4.36
N PHE A 137 6.56 -13.69 4.60
CA PHE A 137 5.60 -12.67 4.18
C PHE A 137 5.60 -11.53 5.18
N ILE A 138 5.64 -10.30 4.68
CA ILE A 138 5.64 -9.10 5.50
C ILE A 138 4.41 -8.23 5.21
N ALA A 139 3.88 -7.62 6.26
CA ALA A 139 2.86 -6.58 6.17
C ALA A 139 3.52 -5.21 5.96
N ASP A 140 2.73 -4.21 5.59
CA ASP A 140 3.22 -2.85 5.51
C ASP A 140 3.45 -2.26 6.90
N ALA A 141 4.57 -1.57 7.06
CA ALA A 141 4.90 -0.78 8.24
C ALA A 141 4.85 0.71 7.90
N LEU A 142 4.62 1.56 8.87
CA LEU A 142 4.78 3.00 8.67
C LEU A 142 6.26 3.31 8.43
N ASN A 143 6.53 4.13 7.42
CA ASN A 143 7.83 4.71 7.13
C ASN A 143 7.73 6.23 7.26
N PRO A 144 7.99 6.79 8.47
CA PRO A 144 7.86 8.22 8.72
C PRO A 144 8.90 9.02 7.96
N ALA A 145 8.53 10.19 7.47
CA ALA A 145 9.46 11.15 6.87
C ALA A 145 10.50 11.66 7.88
N ILE A 146 10.10 11.72 9.16
CA ILE A 146 11.01 12.10 10.27
C ILE A 146 11.39 10.82 11.02
N HIS A 147 12.57 10.29 10.73
CA HIS A 147 13.07 9.03 11.31
C HIS A 147 14.51 9.13 11.78
N GLY A 148 14.92 8.23 12.68
CA GLY A 148 16.30 8.21 13.22
C GLY A 148 16.63 9.41 14.11
N TRP A 149 15.62 10.08 14.66
CA TRP A 149 15.72 11.15 15.65
C TRP A 149 16.07 10.65 17.06
N VAL A 150 15.93 9.36 17.26
CA VAL A 150 16.20 8.65 18.51
C VAL A 150 16.94 7.35 18.21
N THR A 151 17.81 6.94 19.11
CA THR A 151 18.49 5.64 19.13
C THR A 151 18.08 4.89 20.38
N GLY A 152 18.02 3.55 20.28
CA GLY A 152 17.60 2.70 21.41
C GLY A 152 16.12 2.85 21.78
N THR A 153 15.69 2.11 22.78
CA THR A 153 14.34 2.15 23.38
C THR A 153 14.41 1.95 24.88
N GLY A 154 13.36 2.29 25.62
CA GLY A 154 13.37 2.19 27.08
C GLY A 154 14.47 3.04 27.70
N SER A 155 15.16 2.50 28.68
CA SER A 155 16.24 3.21 29.40
C SER A 155 17.45 3.56 28.52
N SER A 156 17.62 2.94 27.36
CA SER A 156 18.69 3.25 26.40
C SER A 156 18.29 4.29 25.34
N ALA A 157 17.04 4.78 25.37
CA ALA A 157 16.57 5.77 24.41
C ALA A 157 17.34 7.09 24.55
N ALA A 158 17.94 7.55 23.46
CA ALA A 158 18.68 8.81 23.42
C ALA A 158 18.34 9.58 22.13
N ALA A 159 18.08 10.86 22.25
CA ALA A 159 17.87 11.74 21.10
C ALA A 159 19.15 11.85 20.26
N VAL A 160 18.98 12.11 18.96
CA VAL A 160 20.06 12.41 18.01
C VAL A 160 19.97 13.89 17.60
N PRO A 161 20.45 14.82 18.45
CA PRO A 161 20.20 16.26 18.28
C PRO A 161 20.95 16.89 17.09
N THR A 162 21.86 16.14 16.46
CA THR A 162 22.56 16.56 15.24
C THR A 162 21.66 16.45 14.00
N LYS A 163 20.60 15.64 14.04
CA LYS A 163 19.64 15.56 12.95
C LYS A 163 18.60 16.67 13.05
N SER A 164 18.39 17.33 11.93
CA SER A 164 17.38 18.36 11.77
C SER A 164 16.53 18.04 10.55
N TRP A 165 15.32 18.58 10.50
CA TRP A 165 14.44 18.45 9.35
C TRP A 165 13.94 19.81 8.93
N ILE A 166 13.97 20.05 7.62
CA ILE A 166 13.23 21.15 7.02
C ILE A 166 11.81 20.65 6.77
N VAL A 167 10.84 21.27 7.39
CA VAL A 167 9.40 20.92 7.26
C VAL A 167 8.78 21.87 6.24
N ARG A 168 8.01 21.32 5.30
CA ARG A 168 7.37 22.06 4.23
C ARG A 168 5.86 21.82 4.27
N ARG A 169 5.07 22.88 4.45
CA ARG A 169 3.64 22.92 4.17
C ARG A 169 3.44 23.26 2.70
N SER A 170 2.59 22.55 1.98
CA SER A 170 2.30 22.78 0.56
C SER A 170 0.82 22.94 0.24
N ALA A 171 -0.06 22.87 1.23
CA ALA A 171 -1.46 23.23 1.07
C ALA A 171 -1.58 24.78 1.02
N GLY A 172 -1.82 25.33 -0.17
CA GLY A 172 -1.78 26.77 -0.41
C GLY A 172 -0.36 27.30 -0.69
N SER A 173 -0.02 28.44 -0.09
CA SER A 173 1.32 29.00 -0.21
C SER A 173 2.35 28.14 0.53
N VAL A 174 3.51 27.94 -0.09
CA VAL A 174 4.58 27.16 0.53
C VAL A 174 5.11 27.90 1.76
N ILE A 175 5.05 27.23 2.91
CA ILE A 175 5.63 27.68 4.19
C ILE A 175 6.67 26.66 4.62
N LEU A 176 7.85 27.15 4.98
CA LEU A 176 8.95 26.33 5.47
C LEU A 176 9.10 26.48 6.97
N GLY A 177 9.45 25.40 7.64
CA GLY A 177 9.83 25.34 9.03
C GLY A 177 11.12 24.54 9.20
N LYS A 178 11.69 24.56 10.40
CA LYS A 178 12.77 23.66 10.82
C LYS A 178 12.41 23.01 12.15
N PHE A 179 12.84 21.79 12.34
CA PHE A 179 12.51 20.95 13.49
C PHE A 179 13.69 20.05 13.86
N ARG A 180 13.92 19.83 15.16
CA ARG A 180 14.80 18.77 15.68
C ARG A 180 14.32 18.28 17.05
N VAL A 181 14.81 17.11 17.44
CA VAL A 181 14.64 16.56 18.79
C VAL A 181 15.98 16.75 19.54
N THR A 182 15.92 17.31 20.74
CA THR A 182 17.11 17.60 21.54
C THR A 182 17.29 16.70 22.74
N ALA A 183 16.19 16.16 23.30
CA ALA A 183 16.26 15.27 24.46
C ALA A 183 15.08 14.29 24.52
N VAL A 184 15.33 13.18 25.19
CA VAL A 184 14.32 12.15 25.53
C VAL A 184 14.51 11.80 27.00
N SER A 185 13.42 11.67 27.77
CA SER A 185 13.46 11.23 29.17
C SER A 185 12.22 10.45 29.56
N GLY A 186 12.33 9.53 30.52
CA GLY A 186 11.21 8.70 30.95
C GLY A 186 10.70 7.73 29.89
N ALA A 187 11.57 7.31 28.96
CA ALA A 187 11.22 6.39 27.91
C ALA A 187 10.95 4.98 28.43
N THR A 188 10.02 4.29 27.79
CA THR A 188 9.64 2.88 28.01
C THR A 188 9.92 2.06 26.75
N ALA A 189 9.68 0.77 26.76
CA ALA A 189 9.85 -0.08 25.57
C ALA A 189 8.99 0.37 24.38
N THR A 190 7.85 1.04 24.62
CA THR A 190 6.87 1.43 23.59
C THR A 190 6.68 2.93 23.42
N SER A 191 7.29 3.75 24.28
CA SER A 191 7.13 5.20 24.23
C SER A 191 8.45 5.92 24.57
N ALA A 192 8.73 6.99 23.84
CA ALA A 192 9.85 7.89 24.11
C ALA A 192 9.65 8.75 25.39
N GLY A 193 8.48 8.68 26.04
CA GLY A 193 8.22 9.40 27.29
C GLY A 193 8.04 10.90 27.08
N ASN A 194 8.97 11.70 27.58
CA ASN A 194 9.03 13.14 27.33
C ASN A 194 10.05 13.43 26.24
N VAL A 195 9.60 14.07 25.16
CA VAL A 195 10.43 14.43 24.00
C VAL A 195 10.60 15.94 23.98
N THR A 196 11.83 16.43 24.11
CA THR A 196 12.11 17.87 23.97
C THR A 196 12.46 18.17 22.53
N VAL A 197 11.74 19.11 21.95
CA VAL A 197 11.86 19.53 20.54
C VAL A 197 12.20 21.00 20.43
N GLU A 198 12.95 21.35 19.39
CA GLU A 198 13.16 22.73 18.96
C GLU A 198 12.63 22.89 17.53
N TYR A 199 11.93 23.97 17.28
CA TYR A 199 11.35 24.25 15.97
C TYR A 199 11.19 25.76 15.72
N SER A 200 11.09 26.11 14.46
CA SER A 200 10.72 27.45 14.00
C SER A 200 10.05 27.33 12.64
N ILE A 201 9.21 28.30 12.29
CA ILE A 201 8.48 28.34 11.03
C ILE A 201 8.45 29.78 10.47
N GLN A 202 8.33 29.89 9.16
CA GLN A 202 8.04 31.15 8.49
C GLN A 202 6.63 31.65 8.87
N PRO A 203 6.44 32.93 9.23
CA PRO A 203 5.11 33.49 9.48
C PRO A 203 4.28 33.66 8.19
N SER A 204 4.97 33.75 7.05
CA SER A 204 4.37 33.77 5.70
C SER A 204 5.39 33.26 4.68
N SER A 205 4.92 32.90 3.50
CA SER A 205 5.77 32.43 2.40
C SER A 205 6.86 33.46 2.07
N GLY A 206 8.12 33.01 1.99
CA GLY A 206 9.28 33.83 1.69
C GLY A 206 9.81 34.65 2.88
N ALA A 207 9.13 34.69 4.03
CA ALA A 207 9.63 35.37 5.21
C ALA A 207 10.80 34.62 5.87
N ALA A 208 11.58 35.30 6.72
CA ALA A 208 12.55 34.65 7.59
C ALA A 208 11.83 33.74 8.60
N PHE A 209 12.56 32.77 9.16
CA PHE A 209 12.05 31.98 10.29
C PHE A 209 11.78 32.87 11.49
N GLY A 210 10.68 32.61 12.20
CA GLY A 210 10.40 33.21 13.50
C GLY A 210 11.41 32.76 14.58
N ALA A 211 11.17 33.18 15.82
CA ALA A 211 11.98 32.73 16.94
C ALA A 211 11.88 31.20 17.12
N VAL A 212 13.02 30.59 17.49
CA VAL A 212 13.05 29.17 17.83
C VAL A 212 12.25 28.95 19.11
N GLN A 213 11.33 28.00 19.05
CA GLN A 213 10.52 27.52 20.17
C GLN A 213 11.12 26.23 20.70
N THR A 214 11.18 26.07 22.02
CA THR A 214 11.53 24.81 22.68
C THR A 214 10.31 24.31 23.45
N ARG A 215 9.96 23.04 23.29
CA ARG A 215 8.85 22.40 24.00
C ARG A 215 9.24 20.99 24.44
N THR A 216 8.78 20.62 25.63
CA THR A 216 8.83 19.22 26.10
C THR A 216 7.42 18.65 25.98
N LEU A 217 7.28 17.60 25.20
CA LEU A 217 6.03 16.96 24.82
C LEU A 217 5.96 15.58 25.49
N ASN A 218 4.91 15.31 26.27
CA ASN A 218 4.70 14.02 26.92
C ASN A 218 3.94 13.07 25.99
N VAL A 219 4.64 12.15 25.34
CA VAL A 219 4.06 11.14 24.45
C VAL A 219 3.74 9.82 25.16
N ALA A 220 4.03 9.69 26.46
CA ALA A 220 3.66 8.51 27.26
C ALA A 220 2.15 8.43 27.50
N ALA A 221 1.46 9.58 27.58
CA ALA A 221 0.03 9.66 27.77
C ALA A 221 -0.80 9.47 26.48
N GLY A 222 -0.14 9.43 25.34
CA GLY A 222 -0.77 9.29 24.03
C GLY A 222 -0.17 10.23 22.97
N PRO A 223 -0.76 10.25 21.76
CA PRO A 223 -0.28 11.11 20.68
C PRO A 223 -0.37 12.60 21.02
N VAL A 224 0.68 13.34 20.70
CA VAL A 224 0.74 14.80 20.80
C VAL A 224 0.80 15.38 19.40
N TYR A 225 -0.06 16.33 19.11
CA TYR A 225 -0.12 17.04 17.84
C TYR A 225 0.53 18.42 17.98
N LEU A 226 1.39 18.76 17.05
CA LEU A 226 2.17 20.00 17.04
C LEU A 226 1.90 20.77 15.75
N ASP A 227 1.37 21.97 15.87
CA ASP A 227 1.43 22.98 14.81
C ASP A 227 2.69 23.84 15.06
N LEU A 228 3.56 23.97 14.07
CA LEU A 228 4.84 24.66 14.24
C LEU A 228 4.68 26.19 14.42
N ALA A 229 3.49 26.75 14.16
CA ALA A 229 3.20 28.15 14.42
C ALA A 229 2.50 28.35 15.78
N ALA A 230 1.54 27.49 16.13
CA ALA A 230 0.70 27.63 17.32
C ALA A 230 1.23 26.83 18.54
N GLY A 231 2.09 25.83 18.34
CA GLY A 231 2.52 24.90 19.38
C GLY A 231 1.63 23.67 19.47
N PRO A 232 1.54 22.99 20.65
CA PRO A 232 0.69 21.82 20.82
C PRO A 232 -0.79 22.15 20.59
N VAL A 233 -1.48 21.30 19.82
CA VAL A 233 -2.88 21.45 19.42
C VAL A 233 -3.66 20.16 19.64
N SER A 234 -4.99 20.20 19.46
CA SER A 234 -5.83 18.99 19.49
C SER A 234 -5.73 18.18 18.20
N ALA A 235 -6.11 16.91 18.24
CA ALA A 235 -6.15 16.02 17.07
C ALA A 235 -7.07 16.52 15.95
N THR A 236 -8.08 17.32 16.28
CA THR A 236 -9.07 17.86 15.33
C THR A 236 -8.67 19.22 14.75
N SER A 237 -7.60 19.83 15.29
CA SER A 237 -7.06 21.09 14.78
C SER A 237 -6.11 20.81 13.60
N ALA A 238 -5.75 21.87 12.84
CA ALA A 238 -4.62 21.77 11.90
C ALA A 238 -3.32 21.50 12.68
N TRP A 239 -2.54 20.56 12.21
CA TRP A 239 -1.24 20.18 12.79
C TRP A 239 -0.22 19.90 11.70
N ASP A 240 1.06 19.98 12.04
CA ASP A 240 2.14 19.61 11.14
C ASP A 240 2.73 18.26 11.48
N LEU A 241 2.99 18.03 12.76
CA LEU A 241 3.66 16.85 13.27
C LEU A 241 2.80 16.17 14.33
N GLN A 242 2.79 14.84 14.34
CA GLN A 242 2.23 14.02 15.40
C GLN A 242 3.36 13.18 16.01
N LEU A 243 3.57 13.31 17.30
CA LEU A 243 4.51 12.48 18.05
C LEU A 243 3.71 11.40 18.80
N SER A 244 4.07 10.14 18.62
CA SER A 244 3.39 9.00 19.27
C SER A 244 4.35 7.83 19.44
N GLY A 245 4.52 7.34 20.64
CA GLY A 245 5.49 6.28 20.90
C GLY A 245 6.90 6.72 20.52
N TYR A 246 7.48 6.09 19.52
CA TYR A 246 8.77 6.41 18.93
C TYR A 246 8.65 6.98 17.50
N ASP A 247 7.44 7.25 17.03
CA ASP A 247 7.19 7.79 15.70
C ASP A 247 6.96 9.30 15.76
N ILE A 248 7.49 10.00 14.77
CA ILE A 248 7.14 11.38 14.43
C ILE A 248 6.60 11.38 13.02
N LYS A 249 5.30 11.60 12.90
CA LYS A 249 4.57 11.62 11.63
C LYS A 249 4.40 13.07 11.15
N VAL A 250 4.41 13.25 9.83
CA VAL A 250 4.02 14.52 9.22
C VAL A 250 2.53 14.45 8.81
N ASN A 251 1.83 15.59 8.81
CA ASN A 251 0.45 15.67 8.29
C ASN A 251 0.47 15.63 6.75
N GLY A 252 0.90 14.52 6.20
CA GLY A 252 1.03 14.31 4.76
C GLY A 252 1.30 12.85 4.42
N GLY A 253 1.12 12.51 3.14
CA GLY A 253 1.25 11.12 2.69
C GLY A 253 0.17 10.23 3.30
N VAL A 254 0.58 9.10 3.88
CA VAL A 254 -0.34 8.11 4.49
C VAL A 254 -0.81 8.51 5.89
N SER A 255 -0.20 9.52 6.51
CA SER A 255 -0.51 9.94 7.88
C SER A 255 -1.43 11.16 7.97
N GLY A 256 -1.71 11.84 6.85
CA GLY A 256 -2.62 12.98 6.86
C GLY A 256 -2.74 13.69 5.51
N THR A 257 -3.69 14.63 5.43
CA THR A 257 -4.05 15.36 4.21
C THR A 257 -3.60 16.83 4.22
N GLY A 258 -2.85 17.26 5.24
CA GLY A 258 -2.41 18.65 5.41
C GLY A 258 -1.30 19.10 4.46
N GLY A 259 -0.81 18.22 3.57
CA GLY A 259 0.22 18.53 2.60
C GLY A 259 1.58 18.84 3.23
N VAL A 260 1.86 18.28 4.41
CA VAL A 260 3.15 18.44 5.10
C VAL A 260 4.14 17.38 4.64
N SER A 261 5.37 17.80 4.45
CA SER A 261 6.50 16.94 4.11
C SER A 261 7.77 17.40 4.84
N ALA A 262 8.76 16.53 4.94
CA ALA A 262 10.01 16.83 5.60
C ALA A 262 11.22 16.43 4.75
N LEU A 263 12.32 17.14 4.92
CA LEU A 263 13.61 16.85 4.35
C LEU A 263 14.63 16.76 5.48
N LEU A 264 15.31 15.60 5.62
CA LEU A 264 16.43 15.45 6.56
C LEU A 264 17.58 16.35 6.15
N ASP A 265 18.09 17.11 7.13
CA ASP A 265 19.37 17.82 7.06
C ASP A 265 20.20 17.45 8.30
N ASP A 266 21.16 16.57 8.13
CA ASP A 266 22.08 16.09 9.16
C ASP A 266 23.50 16.67 9.02
N SER A 267 23.69 17.55 8.04
CA SER A 267 24.97 18.19 7.72
C SER A 267 25.07 19.65 8.21
N THR A 268 23.92 20.34 8.29
CA THR A 268 23.88 21.77 8.65
C THR A 268 23.49 21.93 10.12
N PRO A 269 24.26 22.66 10.94
CA PRO A 269 23.86 22.98 12.31
C PRO A 269 22.47 23.63 12.33
N PHE A 270 21.60 23.21 13.25
CA PHE A 270 20.20 23.69 13.34
C PHE A 270 20.10 25.23 13.35
N ALA A 271 21.02 25.92 14.05
CA ALA A 271 21.02 27.37 14.09
C ALA A 271 21.31 28.01 12.73
N SER A 272 22.09 27.33 11.87
CA SER A 272 22.47 27.80 10.54
C SER A 272 21.42 27.51 9.47
N ILE A 273 20.43 26.69 9.75
CA ILE A 273 19.29 26.45 8.84
C ILE A 273 18.42 27.72 8.84
N THR A 274 18.61 28.60 7.86
CA THR A 274 17.79 29.78 7.61
C THR A 274 16.66 29.49 6.62
N ALA A 275 15.66 30.36 6.53
CA ALA A 275 14.62 30.22 5.52
C ALA A 275 15.16 30.31 4.08
N ALA A 276 16.14 31.16 3.85
CA ALA A 276 16.85 31.26 2.57
C ALA A 276 17.54 29.95 2.21
N TYR A 277 18.28 29.36 3.15
CA TYR A 277 18.90 28.04 2.96
C TYR A 277 17.84 26.96 2.67
N ALA A 278 16.79 26.88 3.49
CA ALA A 278 15.72 25.89 3.32
C ALA A 278 15.03 25.99 1.96
N SER A 279 14.92 27.21 1.39
CA SER A 279 14.29 27.45 0.10
C SER A 279 15.11 26.96 -1.11
N THR A 280 16.37 26.64 -0.93
CA THR A 280 17.21 26.09 -2.02
C THR A 280 16.93 24.62 -2.32
N ALA A 281 16.31 23.90 -1.38
CA ALA A 281 16.01 22.49 -1.56
C ALA A 281 14.88 22.30 -2.60
N PRO A 282 15.10 21.42 -3.60
CA PRO A 282 14.08 21.15 -4.60
C PRO A 282 12.89 20.41 -3.97
N SER A 283 11.68 20.69 -4.45
CA SER A 283 10.45 20.10 -3.88
C SER A 283 10.45 18.57 -3.89
N VAL A 284 11.12 17.96 -4.85
CA VAL A 284 11.25 16.51 -4.97
C VAL A 284 12.13 15.87 -3.90
N ALA A 285 12.90 16.65 -3.14
CA ALA A 285 13.71 16.14 -2.04
C ALA A 285 12.89 15.89 -0.76
N TYR A 286 11.77 16.59 -0.62
CA TYR A 286 10.89 16.42 0.53
C TYR A 286 10.13 15.09 0.45
N ARG A 287 9.94 14.45 1.60
CA ARG A 287 9.19 13.21 1.74
C ARG A 287 8.02 13.42 2.69
N SER A 288 6.88 12.84 2.37
CA SER A 288 5.79 12.62 3.32
C SER A 288 5.84 11.18 3.84
N ASP A 289 5.08 10.91 4.87
CA ASP A 289 4.97 9.55 5.40
C ASP A 289 4.46 8.58 4.33
N SER A 290 4.99 7.39 4.34
CA SER A 290 4.64 6.33 3.40
C SER A 290 4.51 4.99 4.12
N PHE A 291 3.99 3.98 3.44
CA PHE A 291 4.10 2.62 3.92
C PHE A 291 5.38 1.97 3.36
N GLY A 292 6.08 1.25 4.23
CA GLY A 292 7.22 0.40 3.89
C GLY A 292 6.80 -1.06 3.99
N GLY A 293 6.94 -1.80 2.89
CA GLY A 293 6.63 -3.22 2.80
C GLY A 293 7.36 -3.82 1.61
N VAL A 294 6.88 -4.96 1.12
CA VAL A 294 7.53 -5.65 0.00
C VAL A 294 7.63 -4.76 -1.24
N PHE A 295 6.58 -4.01 -1.58
CA PHE A 295 6.58 -3.15 -2.77
C PHE A 295 7.49 -1.92 -2.64
N ALA A 296 7.83 -1.51 -1.40
CA ALA A 296 8.78 -0.43 -1.15
C ALA A 296 10.22 -0.94 -1.21
N THR A 297 10.50 -2.14 -0.68
CA THR A 297 11.84 -2.74 -0.65
C THR A 297 12.20 -3.47 -1.95
N SER A 298 11.22 -3.95 -2.66
CA SER A 298 11.33 -4.64 -3.95
C SER A 298 10.34 -4.01 -4.93
N PRO A 299 10.66 -2.83 -5.49
CA PRO A 299 9.75 -2.10 -6.37
C PRO A 299 9.37 -2.92 -7.61
N TRP A 300 8.13 -2.76 -8.07
CA TRP A 300 7.59 -3.43 -9.26
C TRP A 300 8.03 -2.79 -10.57
N TYR A 301 8.77 -1.69 -10.50
CA TYR A 301 9.21 -0.92 -11.66
C TYR A 301 10.64 -0.41 -11.51
N ARG A 302 11.18 0.05 -12.62
CA ARG A 302 12.35 0.92 -12.66
C ARG A 302 12.01 2.22 -13.40
N TYR A 303 12.56 3.33 -12.92
CA TYR A 303 12.32 4.64 -13.51
C TYR A 303 13.50 5.07 -14.36
N ASN A 304 13.22 5.67 -15.54
CA ASN A 304 14.21 6.35 -16.38
C ASN A 304 15.43 5.47 -16.70
N ILE A 305 15.19 4.22 -17.13
CA ILE A 305 16.23 3.21 -17.31
C ILE A 305 17.27 3.57 -18.37
N THR A 306 16.93 4.44 -19.33
CA THR A 306 17.86 4.95 -20.34
C THR A 306 18.60 6.21 -19.90
N GLY A 307 18.22 6.81 -18.76
CA GLY A 307 18.74 8.09 -18.26
C GLY A 307 18.04 9.32 -18.84
N THR A 308 17.19 9.18 -19.86
CA THR A 308 16.57 10.30 -20.59
C THR A 308 15.10 10.10 -20.92
N ASP A 309 14.53 8.89 -20.72
CA ASP A 309 13.17 8.56 -21.12
C ASP A 309 12.10 9.04 -20.11
N ASN A 310 12.47 9.28 -18.85
CA ASN A 310 11.57 9.68 -17.77
C ASN A 310 10.33 8.75 -17.62
N GLN A 311 10.46 7.47 -18.02
CA GLN A 311 9.37 6.51 -18.02
C GLN A 311 9.46 5.54 -16.83
N ILE A 312 8.30 5.01 -16.48
CA ILE A 312 8.14 3.88 -15.55
C ILE A 312 8.14 2.59 -16.38
N TRP A 313 9.05 1.70 -16.07
CA TRP A 313 9.22 0.41 -16.71
C TRP A 313 8.85 -0.72 -15.74
N PRO A 314 7.74 -1.43 -15.93
CA PRO A 314 7.44 -2.61 -15.13
C PRO A 314 8.58 -3.63 -15.24
N ASN A 315 8.98 -4.22 -14.12
CA ASN A 315 10.00 -5.27 -14.10
C ASN A 315 9.40 -6.68 -14.12
N PHE A 316 8.07 -6.77 -14.15
CA PHE A 316 7.33 -8.03 -14.20
C PHE A 316 7.71 -9.03 -13.10
N ASN A 317 8.18 -8.56 -11.95
CA ASN A 317 8.34 -9.39 -10.78
C ASN A 317 6.99 -9.97 -10.35
N VAL A 318 6.99 -11.24 -9.94
CA VAL A 318 5.80 -11.86 -9.35
C VAL A 318 5.85 -11.70 -7.84
N TYR A 319 4.78 -11.17 -7.30
CA TYR A 319 4.56 -11.03 -5.86
C TYR A 319 3.55 -12.08 -5.41
N LEU A 320 3.82 -12.68 -4.27
CA LEU A 320 2.87 -13.53 -3.56
C LEU A 320 2.18 -12.67 -2.52
N VAL A 321 0.86 -12.63 -2.57
CA VAL A 321 0.01 -11.87 -1.62
C VAL A 321 -0.81 -12.87 -0.84
N ARG A 322 -0.64 -12.86 0.48
CA ARG A 322 -1.27 -13.81 1.39
C ARG A 322 -2.35 -13.13 2.22
N ARG A 323 -3.55 -13.75 2.23
CA ARG A 323 -4.68 -13.39 3.09
C ARG A 323 -5.15 -14.65 3.80
N GLY A 324 -4.88 -14.74 5.12
CA GLY A 324 -5.11 -15.98 5.87
C GLY A 324 -4.27 -17.12 5.27
N ASP A 325 -4.93 -18.22 4.91
CA ASP A 325 -4.29 -19.37 4.29
C ASP A 325 -4.26 -19.31 2.76
N THR A 326 -4.94 -18.35 2.17
CA THR A 326 -4.98 -18.20 0.71
C THR A 326 -3.81 -17.33 0.23
N VAL A 327 -3.11 -17.82 -0.80
CA VAL A 327 -2.04 -17.10 -1.46
C VAL A 327 -2.45 -16.81 -2.91
N PHE A 328 -2.25 -15.58 -3.33
CA PHE A 328 -2.41 -15.13 -4.70
C PHE A 328 -1.05 -14.76 -5.28
N LYS A 329 -0.82 -15.07 -6.54
CA LYS A 329 0.29 -14.51 -7.31
C LYS A 329 -0.21 -13.27 -8.03
N VAL A 330 0.59 -12.21 -7.99
CA VAL A 330 0.28 -10.90 -8.57
C VAL A 330 1.48 -10.42 -9.36
N GLN A 331 1.25 -9.93 -10.57
CA GLN A 331 2.26 -9.29 -11.41
C GLN A 331 1.71 -7.98 -11.94
N ILE A 332 2.46 -6.89 -11.75
CA ILE A 332 2.10 -5.59 -12.33
C ILE A 332 2.68 -5.54 -13.72
N THR A 333 1.82 -5.42 -14.73
CA THR A 333 2.15 -5.57 -16.15
C THR A 333 2.13 -4.26 -16.91
N GLY A 334 1.54 -3.18 -16.35
CA GLY A 334 1.45 -1.88 -17.00
C GLY A 334 1.32 -0.72 -16.03
N TYR A 335 1.79 0.45 -16.48
CA TYR A 335 1.65 1.75 -15.81
C TYR A 335 0.91 2.76 -16.68
N TYR A 336 0.91 2.53 -17.98
CA TYR A 336 0.29 3.38 -18.98
C TYR A 336 -0.87 2.62 -19.63
N ASN A 337 -1.95 3.33 -19.98
CA ASN A 337 -2.97 2.75 -20.84
C ASN A 337 -2.50 2.78 -22.33
N THR A 338 -3.35 2.28 -23.21
CA THR A 338 -3.07 2.24 -24.66
C THR A 338 -2.90 3.61 -25.31
N ALA A 339 -3.39 4.68 -24.67
CA ALA A 339 -3.20 6.06 -25.10
C ALA A 339 -1.95 6.72 -24.48
N GLY A 340 -1.13 5.98 -23.71
CA GLY A 340 0.06 6.49 -23.03
C GLY A 340 -0.23 7.30 -21.77
N VAL A 341 -1.46 7.27 -21.25
CA VAL A 341 -1.81 7.98 -20.01
C VAL A 341 -1.21 7.22 -18.83
N PRO A 342 -0.39 7.89 -17.96
CA PRO A 342 0.27 7.26 -16.83
C PRO A 342 -0.71 6.97 -15.66
N ARG A 343 -0.26 6.15 -14.71
CA ARG A 343 -1.00 5.77 -13.49
C ARG A 343 -2.25 4.95 -13.76
N GLN A 344 -2.32 4.32 -14.91
CA GLN A 344 -3.30 3.31 -15.28
C GLN A 344 -2.67 1.94 -15.04
N ILE A 345 -2.74 1.48 -13.79
CA ILE A 345 -2.01 0.30 -13.35
C ILE A 345 -2.74 -0.96 -13.80
N THR A 346 -2.08 -1.77 -14.62
CA THR A 346 -2.59 -3.08 -15.02
C THR A 346 -1.92 -4.15 -14.17
N ILE A 347 -2.72 -5.00 -13.56
CA ILE A 347 -2.27 -6.15 -12.79
C ILE A 347 -2.85 -7.44 -13.35
N ARG A 348 -2.03 -8.48 -13.31
CA ARG A 348 -2.43 -9.86 -13.53
C ARG A 348 -2.40 -10.58 -12.19
N SER A 349 -3.43 -11.36 -11.88
CA SER A 349 -3.48 -12.11 -10.63
C SER A 349 -4.19 -13.45 -10.80
N SER A 350 -3.82 -14.41 -9.97
CA SER A 350 -4.45 -15.71 -9.87
C SER A 350 -4.20 -16.29 -8.48
N ARG A 351 -5.09 -17.12 -8.00
CA ARG A 351 -4.84 -17.94 -6.81
C ARG A 351 -3.71 -18.93 -7.10
N VAL A 352 -2.83 -19.14 -6.14
CA VAL A 352 -1.79 -20.18 -6.22
C VAL A 352 -2.41 -21.54 -5.91
N SER A 353 -2.21 -22.50 -6.80
CA SER A 353 -2.71 -23.89 -6.71
C SER A 353 -1.61 -24.87 -6.30
#